data_68a345b7207d5f208ae18f3945c26b9a
#
_entry.id   68a345b7207d5f208ae18f3945c26b9a
#
_cell.length_a   1.000
_cell.length_b   1.000
_cell.length_c   1.000
_cell.angle_alpha   90.00
_cell.angle_beta   90.00
_cell.angle_gamma   90.00
#
_symmetry.space_group_name_H-M   'P 1'
#
loop_
_entity.id
_entity.type
_entity.pdbx_description
1 polymer ?
#
loop_
_entity_poly.entity_id
_entity_poly.type
_entity_poly.pdbx_seq_one_letter_code
_entity_poly.pdbx_strand_id
1 'polypeptide(L)'
;MTDYELSRLLISLMLLLSSALILGQFFEFLRMPRVIGEISAGLLLGPSFFGEIAPNMQQSIFNAFEYQDKLLSVFYWLGLILLMFSAGFNISSAFDKKDRLLIMKLIIGGIGLPFLFGFFTAAYIPNSVVPNELSFSLVIATAAAVTSIPVLTKIFLDLGIAPSRFARMVLGAAALQDLILWSILAVAIAAQQGEIVNTVDLVVVLGTTVAFAVFVILLAPTVVRALGKFVISRFSNDSLLGYTLLFCVALVSFASFLKVNIIFGALLAGLVVGRFANYKMDTIKKSISSIAIWFFVPIYFALVGFKLNLIAHLDPILLIVFFIGSSIIKITSVSLLSKSSCKSWLHSVDFGIVMNARGGPGIVLASLAYSANIIDENLLVVLVLTAILTSLFAGLWLRNRIQKDGNLFT
;
A
#
# COMPACT_ATOMS: atom_id res chain seq x y z
N MET A 1 1.40 -5.01 32.78
CA MET A 1 0.86 -6.18 32.06
C MET A 1 1.13 -7.40 32.92
N THR A 2 0.09 -8.15 33.26
CA THR A 2 0.19 -9.40 34.04
C THR A 2 0.58 -10.58 33.12
N ASP A 3 1.03 -11.70 33.69
CA ASP A 3 1.35 -12.90 32.90
C ASP A 3 0.12 -13.43 32.13
N TYR A 4 -1.07 -13.27 32.72
CA TYR A 4 -2.33 -13.58 32.06
C TYR A 4 -2.56 -12.71 30.82
N GLU A 5 -2.44 -11.40 30.92
CA GLU A 5 -2.60 -10.47 29.79
C GLU A 5 -1.58 -10.72 28.67
N LEU A 6 -0.31 -10.99 29.07
CA LEU A 6 0.74 -11.37 28.12
C LEU A 6 0.39 -12.65 27.37
N SER A 7 -0.04 -13.69 28.09
CA SER A 7 -0.40 -14.98 27.46
C SER A 7 -1.58 -14.82 26.49
N ARG A 8 -2.59 -14.01 26.82
CA ARG A 8 -3.72 -13.73 25.93
C ARG A 8 -3.31 -12.98 24.68
N LEU A 9 -2.45 -11.96 24.81
CA LEU A 9 -1.89 -11.23 23.68
C LEU A 9 -1.09 -12.17 22.75
N LEU A 10 -0.23 -13.03 23.32
CA LEU A 10 0.57 -13.99 22.55
C LEU A 10 -0.32 -15.00 21.82
N ILE A 11 -1.41 -15.50 22.45
CA ILE A 11 -2.38 -16.39 21.81
C ILE A 11 -3.05 -15.67 20.62
N SER A 12 -3.47 -14.43 20.79
CA SER A 12 -4.08 -13.63 19.70
C SER A 12 -3.12 -13.44 18.53
N LEU A 13 -1.85 -13.08 18.81
CA LEU A 13 -0.82 -12.92 17.78
C LEU A 13 -0.49 -14.26 17.10
N MET A 14 -0.41 -15.36 17.86
CA MET A 14 -0.20 -16.69 17.30
C MET A 14 -1.32 -17.07 16.34
N LEU A 15 -2.58 -16.85 16.71
CA LEU A 15 -3.73 -17.16 15.86
C LEU A 15 -3.77 -16.27 14.61
N LEU A 16 -3.55 -14.96 14.75
CA LEU A 16 -3.48 -14.03 13.61
C LEU A 16 -2.35 -14.42 12.66
N LEU A 17 -1.15 -14.64 13.17
CA LEU A 17 0.01 -14.97 12.35
C LEU A 17 -0.13 -16.34 11.68
N SER A 18 -0.50 -17.39 12.43
CA SER A 18 -0.62 -18.75 11.88
C SER A 18 -1.71 -18.81 10.80
N SER A 19 -2.88 -18.25 11.05
CA SER A 19 -3.96 -18.22 10.05
C SER A 19 -3.57 -17.41 8.82
N ALA A 20 -2.93 -16.23 8.99
CA ALA A 20 -2.43 -15.40 7.89
C ALA A 20 -1.38 -16.15 7.05
N LEU A 21 -0.44 -16.84 7.67
CA LEU A 21 0.59 -17.64 6.98
C LEU A 21 -0.04 -18.80 6.21
N ILE A 22 -0.93 -19.58 6.85
CA ILE A 22 -1.58 -20.74 6.24
C ILE A 22 -2.45 -20.30 5.04
N LEU A 23 -3.35 -19.35 5.24
CA LEU A 23 -4.22 -18.89 4.16
C LEU A 23 -3.44 -18.08 3.09
N GLY A 24 -2.43 -17.33 3.49
CA GLY A 24 -1.54 -16.65 2.55
C GLY A 24 -0.86 -17.64 1.61
N GLN A 25 -0.31 -18.74 2.15
CA GLN A 25 0.29 -19.82 1.35
C GLN A 25 -0.74 -20.58 0.51
N PHE A 26 -1.93 -20.83 1.04
CA PHE A 26 -3.01 -21.47 0.30
C PHE A 26 -3.44 -20.63 -0.92
N PHE A 27 -3.62 -19.31 -0.76
CA PHE A 27 -3.94 -18.42 -1.88
C PHE A 27 -2.78 -18.31 -2.88
N GLU A 28 -1.54 -18.34 -2.39
CA GLU A 28 -0.35 -18.39 -3.25
C GLU A 28 -0.31 -19.69 -4.08
N PHE A 29 -0.66 -20.83 -3.48
CA PHE A 29 -0.82 -22.11 -4.20
C PHE A 29 -1.92 -22.02 -5.28
N LEU A 30 -3.01 -21.31 -5.01
CA LEU A 30 -4.06 -21.00 -5.99
C LEU A 30 -3.61 -19.94 -7.05
N ARG A 31 -2.34 -19.50 -7.00
CA ARG A 31 -1.78 -18.45 -7.86
C ARG A 31 -2.46 -17.09 -7.71
N MET A 32 -2.96 -16.82 -6.53
CA MET A 32 -3.52 -15.55 -6.11
C MET A 32 -2.52 -14.77 -5.25
N PRO A 33 -2.60 -13.43 -5.19
CA PRO A 33 -1.76 -12.64 -4.29
C PRO A 33 -1.93 -13.08 -2.83
N ARG A 34 -0.81 -13.34 -2.15
CA ARG A 34 -0.77 -13.81 -0.76
C ARG A 34 -1.56 -12.92 0.20
N VAL A 35 -1.54 -11.60 -0.03
CA VAL A 35 -2.25 -10.60 0.78
C VAL A 35 -3.75 -10.88 0.90
N ILE A 36 -4.36 -11.49 -0.13
CA ILE A 36 -5.77 -11.86 -0.10
C ILE A 36 -6.02 -12.92 0.97
N GLY A 37 -5.16 -13.94 1.04
CA GLY A 37 -5.24 -14.97 2.08
C GLY A 37 -5.01 -14.40 3.48
N GLU A 38 -4.06 -13.48 3.62
CA GLU A 38 -3.75 -12.82 4.90
C GLU A 38 -4.94 -11.99 5.42
N ILE A 39 -5.63 -11.26 4.54
CA ILE A 39 -6.86 -10.53 4.89
C ILE A 39 -8.01 -11.50 5.18
N SER A 40 -8.16 -12.56 4.37
CA SER A 40 -9.18 -13.59 4.59
C SER A 40 -9.00 -14.28 5.94
N ALA A 41 -7.76 -14.46 6.40
CA ALA A 41 -7.47 -14.98 7.74
C ALA A 41 -8.06 -14.08 8.84
N GLY A 42 -7.86 -12.78 8.70
CA GLY A 42 -8.46 -11.80 9.60
C GLY A 42 -9.98 -11.81 9.57
N LEU A 43 -10.57 -11.85 8.38
CA LEU A 43 -12.03 -11.96 8.20
C LEU A 43 -12.62 -13.19 8.90
N LEU A 44 -11.93 -14.33 8.80
CA LEU A 44 -12.35 -15.57 9.47
C LEU A 44 -12.28 -15.47 10.99
N LEU A 45 -11.27 -14.80 11.54
CA LEU A 45 -11.09 -14.60 12.99
C LEU A 45 -11.89 -13.42 13.54
N GLY A 46 -12.36 -12.53 12.67
CA GLY A 46 -13.08 -11.31 13.01
C GLY A 46 -14.57 -11.49 13.24
N PRO A 47 -15.31 -10.36 13.35
CA PRO A 47 -16.73 -10.35 13.59
C PRO A 47 -17.55 -11.03 12.47
N SER A 48 -17.05 -11.01 11.23
CA SER A 48 -17.77 -11.57 10.07
C SER A 48 -17.98 -13.08 10.10
N PHE A 49 -17.17 -13.84 10.82
CA PHE A 49 -17.27 -15.29 10.83
C PHE A 49 -17.12 -15.87 12.24
N PHE A 50 -15.95 -15.77 12.86
CA PHE A 50 -15.72 -16.33 14.20
C PHE A 50 -16.54 -15.62 15.27
N GLY A 51 -16.73 -14.30 15.15
CA GLY A 51 -17.58 -13.51 16.04
C GLY A 51 -19.07 -13.86 15.95
N GLU A 52 -19.57 -14.28 14.78
CA GLU A 52 -20.93 -14.76 14.60
C GLU A 52 -21.14 -16.16 15.16
N ILE A 53 -20.18 -17.09 14.93
CA ILE A 53 -20.31 -18.49 15.33
C ILE A 53 -20.10 -18.67 16.83
N ALA A 54 -19.08 -18.00 17.40
CA ALA A 54 -18.67 -18.17 18.79
C ALA A 54 -18.24 -16.82 19.43
N PRO A 55 -19.20 -15.89 19.67
CA PRO A 55 -18.89 -14.52 20.12
C PRO A 55 -18.14 -14.50 21.45
N ASN A 56 -18.53 -15.31 22.42
CA ASN A 56 -17.87 -15.36 23.73
C ASN A 56 -16.41 -15.84 23.63
N MET A 57 -16.14 -16.80 22.74
CA MET A 57 -14.79 -17.32 22.54
C MET A 57 -13.91 -16.31 21.79
N GLN A 58 -14.45 -15.67 20.76
CA GLN A 58 -13.76 -14.62 20.02
C GLN A 58 -13.41 -13.45 20.95
N GLN A 59 -14.34 -13.00 21.79
CA GLN A 59 -14.13 -11.94 22.76
C GLN A 59 -13.08 -12.33 23.82
N SER A 60 -13.10 -13.57 24.31
CA SER A 60 -12.13 -14.07 25.29
C SER A 60 -10.71 -14.17 24.78
N ILE A 61 -10.51 -14.22 23.45
CA ILE A 61 -9.21 -14.28 22.80
C ILE A 61 -8.72 -12.89 22.40
N PHE A 62 -9.56 -12.10 21.72
CA PHE A 62 -9.12 -10.86 21.08
C PHE A 62 -9.48 -9.59 21.87
N ASN A 63 -10.29 -9.72 22.93
CA ASN A 63 -10.67 -8.63 23.82
C ASN A 63 -10.73 -9.11 25.28
N ALA A 64 -9.73 -9.90 25.70
CA ALA A 64 -9.64 -10.51 27.04
C ALA A 64 -9.33 -9.52 28.14
N PHE A 65 -8.78 -8.34 27.82
CA PHE A 65 -8.45 -7.26 28.75
C PHE A 65 -8.49 -5.89 28.06
N GLU A 66 -8.69 -4.84 28.84
CA GLU A 66 -9.03 -3.47 28.39
C GLU A 66 -8.10 -2.87 27.32
N TYR A 67 -6.81 -3.22 27.33
CA TYR A 67 -5.81 -2.58 26.45
C TYR A 67 -5.31 -3.51 25.33
N GLN A 68 -5.93 -4.65 25.11
CA GLN A 68 -5.46 -5.63 24.14
C GLN A 68 -5.52 -5.13 22.70
N ASP A 69 -6.57 -4.42 22.32
CA ASP A 69 -6.73 -3.80 21.02
C ASP A 69 -5.65 -2.74 20.75
N LYS A 70 -5.26 -1.96 21.76
CA LYS A 70 -4.17 -0.98 21.66
C LYS A 70 -2.82 -1.67 21.43
N LEU A 71 -2.56 -2.78 22.10
CA LEU A 71 -1.33 -3.56 21.91
C LEU A 71 -1.31 -4.22 20.51
N LEU A 72 -2.43 -4.76 20.05
CA LEU A 72 -2.55 -5.27 18.68
C LEU A 72 -2.34 -4.14 17.64
N SER A 73 -2.81 -2.94 17.94
CA SER A 73 -2.58 -1.76 17.08
C SER A 73 -1.11 -1.37 16.97
N VAL A 74 -0.25 -1.67 17.96
CA VAL A 74 1.21 -1.49 17.82
C VAL A 74 1.75 -2.39 16.70
N PHE A 75 1.34 -3.66 16.66
CA PHE A 75 1.74 -4.58 15.57
C PHE A 75 1.20 -4.13 14.21
N TYR A 76 -0.03 -3.60 14.17
CA TYR A 76 -0.60 -3.01 12.97
C TYR A 76 0.29 -1.87 12.43
N TRP A 77 0.66 -0.90 13.27
CA TRP A 77 1.49 0.22 12.86
C TRP A 77 2.91 -0.18 12.47
N LEU A 78 3.54 -1.09 13.23
CA LEU A 78 4.87 -1.62 12.90
C LEU A 78 4.84 -2.37 11.57
N GLY A 79 3.82 -3.19 11.34
CA GLY A 79 3.63 -3.91 10.07
C GLY A 79 3.50 -2.95 8.90
N LEU A 80 2.71 -1.88 9.06
CA LEU A 80 2.50 -0.87 8.04
C LEU A 80 3.77 -0.04 7.77
N ILE A 81 4.48 0.40 8.81
CA ILE A 81 5.75 1.14 8.68
C ILE A 81 6.79 0.28 7.96
N LEU A 82 6.97 -0.99 8.37
CA LEU A 82 7.94 -1.89 7.76
C LEU A 82 7.56 -2.27 6.32
N LEU A 83 6.26 -2.42 6.03
CA LEU A 83 5.76 -2.62 4.67
C LEU A 83 6.16 -1.45 3.76
N MET A 84 5.89 -0.22 4.19
CA MET A 84 6.21 0.97 3.41
C MET A 84 7.71 1.23 3.31
N PHE A 85 8.45 0.99 4.39
CA PHE A 85 9.91 1.06 4.37
C PHE A 85 10.51 0.09 3.35
N SER A 86 10.04 -1.16 3.34
CA SER A 86 10.49 -2.19 2.38
C SER A 86 10.06 -1.86 0.94
N ALA A 87 8.86 -1.30 0.73
CA ALA A 87 8.41 -0.84 -0.58
C ALA A 87 9.32 0.25 -1.15
N GLY A 88 9.79 1.17 -0.29
CA GLY A 88 10.73 2.22 -0.66
C GLY A 88 12.05 1.72 -1.24
N PHE A 89 12.54 0.53 -0.84
CA PHE A 89 13.80 -0.04 -1.36
C PHE A 89 13.79 -0.25 -2.87
N ASN A 90 12.63 -0.54 -3.44
CA ASN A 90 12.47 -0.91 -4.85
C ASN A 90 12.28 0.30 -5.78
N ILE A 91 11.95 1.47 -5.24
CA ILE A 91 11.67 2.68 -6.05
C ILE A 91 12.91 3.18 -6.80
N SER A 92 14.11 2.98 -6.25
CA SER A 92 15.35 3.55 -6.79
C SER A 92 15.84 2.92 -8.09
N SER A 93 15.39 1.73 -8.48
CA SER A 93 15.92 0.92 -9.59
C SER A 93 15.13 1.02 -10.91
N ALA A 94 14.03 1.80 -10.94
CA ALA A 94 13.01 1.71 -11.99
C ALA A 94 13.22 2.62 -13.23
N PHE A 95 14.30 3.42 -13.32
CA PHE A 95 14.40 4.48 -14.34
C PHE A 95 15.42 4.24 -15.43
N ASP A 96 14.97 3.87 -16.65
CA ASP A 96 15.73 4.04 -17.89
C ASP A 96 15.29 5.33 -18.60
N LYS A 97 16.27 6.15 -19.05
CA LYS A 97 16.01 7.43 -19.72
C LYS A 97 15.19 7.28 -21.01
N LYS A 98 15.30 6.13 -21.69
CA LYS A 98 14.58 5.83 -22.94
C LYS A 98 13.06 5.64 -22.74
N ASP A 99 12.62 5.23 -21.54
CA ASP A 99 11.22 4.93 -21.25
C ASP A 99 10.49 6.08 -20.58
N ARG A 100 11.17 7.20 -20.32
CA ARG A 100 10.65 8.34 -19.57
C ARG A 100 9.31 8.87 -20.09
N LEU A 101 9.16 9.00 -21.41
CA LEU A 101 7.93 9.54 -22.01
C LEU A 101 6.74 8.60 -21.77
N LEU A 102 6.92 7.29 -21.92
CA LEU A 102 5.85 6.33 -21.67
C LEU A 102 5.53 6.26 -20.18
N ILE A 103 6.53 6.25 -19.32
CA ILE A 103 6.33 6.29 -17.85
C ILE A 103 5.52 7.53 -17.45
N MET A 104 5.83 8.72 -18.00
CA MET A 104 5.04 9.93 -17.74
C MET A 104 3.58 9.79 -18.20
N LYS A 105 3.33 9.19 -19.39
CA LYS A 105 1.98 8.93 -19.88
C LYS A 105 1.21 7.96 -18.98
N LEU A 106 1.89 6.92 -18.46
CA LEU A 106 1.31 5.98 -17.50
C LEU A 106 0.96 6.67 -16.18
N ILE A 107 1.81 7.58 -15.71
CA ILE A 107 1.55 8.36 -14.48
C ILE A 107 0.34 9.28 -14.70
N ILE A 108 0.35 10.09 -15.76
CA ILE A 108 -0.74 11.04 -16.04
C ILE A 108 -2.05 10.29 -16.28
N GLY A 109 -2.02 9.18 -17.05
CA GLY A 109 -3.19 8.36 -17.28
C GLY A 109 -3.69 7.63 -16.04
N GLY A 110 -2.79 7.17 -15.21
CA GLY A 110 -3.14 6.43 -14.00
C GLY A 110 -3.60 7.31 -12.83
N ILE A 111 -3.21 8.60 -12.80
CA ILE A 111 -3.65 9.56 -11.78
C ILE A 111 -4.71 10.50 -12.35
N GLY A 112 -4.47 11.20 -13.46
CA GLY A 112 -5.23 12.35 -13.91
C GLY A 112 -6.75 12.13 -13.94
N LEU A 113 -7.26 11.40 -14.93
CA LEU A 113 -8.70 11.16 -15.03
C LEU A 113 -9.27 10.33 -13.87
N PRO A 114 -8.63 9.25 -13.37
CA PRO A 114 -9.15 8.53 -12.22
C PRO A 114 -9.27 9.38 -10.96
N PHE A 115 -8.29 10.24 -10.71
CA PHE A 115 -8.30 11.16 -9.57
C PHE A 115 -9.44 12.19 -9.69
N LEU A 116 -9.56 12.85 -10.84
CA LEU A 116 -10.66 13.79 -11.09
C LEU A 116 -12.02 13.10 -10.97
N PHE A 117 -12.17 11.91 -11.54
CA PHE A 117 -13.39 11.12 -11.40
C PHE A 117 -13.72 10.88 -9.93
N GLY A 118 -12.78 10.33 -9.15
CA GLY A 118 -12.99 10.08 -7.72
C GLY A 118 -13.29 11.35 -6.94
N PHE A 119 -12.61 12.46 -7.24
CA PHE A 119 -12.80 13.74 -6.56
C PHE A 119 -14.21 14.30 -6.75
N PHE A 120 -14.70 14.35 -7.99
CA PHE A 120 -16.02 14.90 -8.29
C PHE A 120 -17.16 13.93 -7.98
N THR A 121 -16.93 12.63 -7.99
CA THR A 121 -17.96 11.63 -7.64
C THR A 121 -18.09 11.41 -6.14
N ALA A 122 -17.14 11.85 -5.34
CA ALA A 122 -17.17 11.71 -3.88
C ALA A 122 -18.47 12.27 -3.27
N ALA A 123 -18.95 13.41 -3.75
CA ALA A 123 -20.19 14.04 -3.28
C ALA A 123 -21.46 13.17 -3.44
N TYR A 124 -21.40 12.15 -4.31
CA TYR A 124 -22.53 11.23 -4.56
C TYR A 124 -22.35 9.88 -3.86
N ILE A 125 -21.23 9.66 -3.17
CA ILE A 125 -20.96 8.41 -2.46
C ILE A 125 -21.50 8.53 -1.04
N PRO A 126 -22.39 7.61 -0.62
CA PRO A 126 -22.91 7.61 0.75
C PRO A 126 -21.79 7.32 1.75
N ASN A 127 -21.78 8.06 2.84
CA ASN A 127 -20.86 7.91 3.96
C ASN A 127 -21.58 8.30 5.25
N SER A 128 -21.62 7.42 6.22
CA SER A 128 -22.30 7.67 7.50
C SER A 128 -21.49 8.56 8.45
N VAL A 129 -20.18 8.66 8.22
CA VAL A 129 -19.31 9.62 8.90
C VAL A 129 -19.49 10.99 8.25
N VAL A 130 -19.37 12.08 9.02
CA VAL A 130 -19.40 13.45 8.50
C VAL A 130 -17.95 13.95 8.45
N PRO A 131 -17.19 13.63 7.41
CA PRO A 131 -15.81 14.06 7.27
C PRO A 131 -15.73 15.51 6.76
N ASN A 132 -14.53 16.09 6.82
CA ASN A 132 -14.22 17.25 6.03
C ASN A 132 -14.39 16.92 4.53
N GLU A 133 -15.16 17.73 3.77
CA GLU A 133 -15.48 17.48 2.36
C GLU A 133 -14.23 17.32 1.48
N LEU A 134 -13.21 18.16 1.71
CA LEU A 134 -11.95 18.07 0.99
C LEU A 134 -11.24 16.74 1.31
N SER A 135 -11.19 16.37 2.58
CA SER A 135 -10.56 15.13 3.04
C SER A 135 -11.21 13.91 2.39
N PHE A 136 -12.53 13.85 2.39
CA PHE A 136 -13.29 12.76 1.79
C PHE A 136 -13.08 12.68 0.28
N SER A 137 -13.18 13.81 -0.43
CA SER A 137 -12.96 13.88 -1.87
C SER A 137 -11.55 13.45 -2.26
N LEU A 138 -10.52 13.85 -1.49
CA LEU A 138 -9.13 13.45 -1.72
C LEU A 138 -8.91 11.96 -1.49
N VAL A 139 -9.55 11.36 -0.48
CA VAL A 139 -9.47 9.91 -0.21
C VAL A 139 -10.08 9.12 -1.35
N ILE A 140 -11.31 9.45 -1.79
CA ILE A 140 -11.99 8.76 -2.89
C ILE A 140 -11.21 8.92 -4.21
N ALA A 141 -10.69 10.12 -4.48
CA ALA A 141 -9.84 10.39 -5.63
C ALA A 141 -8.56 9.53 -5.63
N THR A 142 -7.91 9.46 -4.48
CA THR A 142 -6.69 8.65 -4.31
C THR A 142 -7.00 7.15 -4.43
N ALA A 143 -8.11 6.69 -3.86
CA ALA A 143 -8.57 5.30 -3.97
C ALA A 143 -8.88 4.89 -5.42
N ALA A 144 -9.43 5.80 -6.23
CA ALA A 144 -9.65 5.55 -7.65
C ALA A 144 -8.34 5.49 -8.46
N ALA A 145 -7.30 6.23 -8.03
CA ALA A 145 -6.04 6.41 -8.76
C ALA A 145 -4.92 5.44 -8.34
N VAL A 146 -4.96 4.84 -7.15
CA VAL A 146 -3.84 4.03 -6.60
C VAL A 146 -3.52 2.80 -7.44
N THR A 147 -2.22 2.45 -7.52
CA THR A 147 -1.68 1.25 -8.19
C THR A 147 -0.78 0.48 -7.23
N SER A 148 -0.76 -0.85 -7.30
CA SER A 148 -0.05 -1.71 -6.34
C SER A 148 1.27 -2.25 -6.86
N ILE A 149 2.40 -1.72 -6.41
CA ILE A 149 3.73 -2.27 -6.71
C ILE A 149 3.89 -3.71 -6.19
N PRO A 150 3.61 -4.04 -4.90
CA PRO A 150 3.85 -5.39 -4.39
C PRO A 150 3.08 -6.47 -5.14
N VAL A 151 1.81 -6.24 -5.42
CA VAL A 151 0.95 -7.20 -6.14
C VAL A 151 1.44 -7.36 -7.58
N LEU A 152 1.75 -6.26 -8.27
CA LEU A 152 2.25 -6.33 -9.65
C LEU A 152 3.61 -7.02 -9.73
N THR A 153 4.52 -6.75 -8.79
CA THR A 153 5.81 -7.45 -8.71
C THR A 153 5.61 -8.95 -8.57
N LYS A 154 4.70 -9.39 -7.70
CA LYS A 154 4.38 -10.81 -7.52
C LYS A 154 3.80 -11.41 -8.79
N ILE A 155 2.81 -10.75 -9.42
CA ILE A 155 2.22 -11.21 -10.69
C ILE A 155 3.29 -11.35 -11.78
N PHE A 156 4.19 -10.38 -11.92
CA PHE A 156 5.25 -10.42 -12.93
C PHE A 156 6.29 -11.52 -12.66
N LEU A 157 6.61 -11.80 -11.38
CA LEU A 157 7.49 -12.91 -11.01
C LEU A 157 6.84 -14.25 -11.31
N ASP A 158 5.58 -14.45 -10.93
CA ASP A 158 4.84 -15.69 -11.14
C ASP A 158 4.64 -16.03 -12.62
N LEU A 159 4.51 -14.99 -13.46
CA LEU A 159 4.37 -15.14 -14.91
C LEU A 159 5.71 -15.13 -15.67
N GLY A 160 6.85 -15.00 -14.96
CA GLY A 160 8.18 -15.00 -15.57
C GLY A 160 8.51 -13.74 -16.38
N ILE A 161 7.72 -12.66 -16.30
CA ILE A 161 7.91 -11.42 -17.05
C ILE A 161 8.55 -10.28 -16.24
N ALA A 162 8.97 -10.53 -15.01
CA ALA A 162 9.60 -9.52 -14.16
C ALA A 162 10.82 -8.82 -14.80
N PRO A 163 11.70 -9.48 -15.59
CA PRO A 163 12.80 -8.83 -16.27
C PRO A 163 12.40 -8.00 -17.49
N SER A 164 11.15 -8.07 -17.94
CA SER A 164 10.69 -7.42 -19.18
C SER A 164 10.71 -5.90 -19.09
N ARG A 165 10.81 -5.23 -20.24
CA ARG A 165 10.66 -3.78 -20.36
C ARG A 165 9.29 -3.31 -19.90
N PHE A 166 8.23 -4.10 -20.18
CA PHE A 166 6.87 -3.83 -19.75
C PHE A 166 6.77 -3.74 -18.22
N ALA A 167 7.28 -4.75 -17.50
CA ALA A 167 7.25 -4.78 -16.03
C ALA A 167 8.01 -3.60 -15.42
N ARG A 168 9.22 -3.27 -15.94
CA ARG A 168 10.00 -2.12 -15.46
C ARG A 168 9.26 -0.79 -15.63
N MET A 169 8.61 -0.57 -16.77
CA MET A 169 7.86 0.67 -17.02
C MET A 169 6.65 0.81 -16.10
N VAL A 170 5.89 -0.29 -15.90
CA VAL A 170 4.74 -0.31 -15.00
C VAL A 170 5.16 -0.06 -13.56
N LEU A 171 6.16 -0.79 -13.06
CA LEU A 171 6.66 -0.63 -11.68
C LEU A 171 7.26 0.76 -11.46
N GLY A 172 7.98 1.30 -12.45
CA GLY A 172 8.51 2.67 -12.39
C GLY A 172 7.43 3.74 -12.35
N ALA A 173 6.37 3.59 -13.16
CA ALA A 173 5.22 4.49 -13.12
C ALA A 173 4.48 4.38 -11.79
N ALA A 174 4.20 3.17 -11.31
CA ALA A 174 3.52 2.94 -10.03
C ALA A 174 4.31 3.54 -8.85
N ALA A 175 5.64 3.42 -8.85
CA ALA A 175 6.49 3.99 -7.81
C ALA A 175 6.38 5.52 -7.70
N LEU A 176 6.33 6.22 -8.84
CA LEU A 176 6.12 7.67 -8.84
C LEU A 176 4.69 8.06 -8.50
N GLN A 177 3.71 7.25 -8.93
CA GLN A 177 2.32 7.45 -8.51
C GLN A 177 2.18 7.34 -6.99
N ASP A 178 2.82 6.36 -6.37
CA ASP A 178 2.79 6.18 -4.92
C ASP A 178 3.30 7.44 -4.20
N LEU A 179 4.41 8.04 -4.62
CA LEU A 179 4.92 9.27 -4.00
C LEU A 179 3.88 10.40 -4.04
N ILE A 180 3.21 10.58 -5.19
CA ILE A 180 2.19 11.63 -5.36
C ILE A 180 0.96 11.31 -4.50
N LEU A 181 0.43 10.10 -4.58
CA LEU A 181 -0.82 9.72 -3.93
C LEU A 181 -0.69 9.64 -2.40
N TRP A 182 0.46 9.21 -1.89
CA TRP A 182 0.73 9.25 -0.44
C TRP A 182 0.86 10.68 0.09
N SER A 183 1.41 11.61 -0.71
CA SER A 183 1.42 13.03 -0.35
C SER A 183 -0.01 13.60 -0.27
N ILE A 184 -0.87 13.24 -1.24
CA ILE A 184 -2.27 13.66 -1.24
C ILE A 184 -3.05 13.07 -0.05
N LEU A 185 -2.82 11.80 0.27
CA LEU A 185 -3.44 11.17 1.44
C LEU A 185 -3.00 11.84 2.76
N ALA A 186 -1.73 12.26 2.85
CA ALA A 186 -1.26 13.00 4.01
C ALA A 186 -2.03 14.32 4.18
N VAL A 187 -2.29 15.03 3.08
CA VAL A 187 -3.12 16.25 3.06
C VAL A 187 -4.56 15.93 3.47
N ALA A 188 -5.14 14.84 2.96
CA ALA A 188 -6.50 14.43 3.33
C ALA A 188 -6.62 14.18 4.84
N ILE A 189 -5.64 13.51 5.45
CA ILE A 189 -5.63 13.24 6.88
C ILE A 189 -5.47 14.55 7.68
N ALA A 190 -4.57 15.44 7.27
CA ALA A 190 -4.38 16.74 7.91
C ALA A 190 -5.64 17.62 7.83
N ALA A 191 -6.35 17.59 6.70
CA ALA A 191 -7.63 18.28 6.55
C ALA A 191 -8.71 17.74 7.51
N GLN A 192 -8.75 16.42 7.69
CA GLN A 192 -9.69 15.78 8.64
C GLN A 192 -9.37 16.14 10.10
N GLN A 193 -8.10 16.28 10.43
CA GLN A 193 -7.65 16.64 11.78
C GLN A 193 -7.85 18.14 12.11
N GLY A 194 -8.41 18.91 11.18
CA GLY A 194 -8.65 20.34 11.36
C GLY A 194 -7.38 21.20 11.24
N GLU A 195 -6.29 20.64 10.74
CA GLU A 195 -5.05 21.37 10.48
C GLU A 195 -5.15 22.27 9.23
N ILE A 196 -6.19 22.06 8.41
CA ILE A 196 -6.48 22.87 7.21
C ILE A 196 -7.83 23.54 7.39
N VAL A 197 -7.81 24.79 7.82
CA VAL A 197 -9.01 25.62 7.99
C VAL A 197 -9.18 26.60 6.81
N ASN A 198 -8.08 26.98 6.18
CA ASN A 198 -8.08 27.93 5.07
C ASN A 198 -7.05 27.54 3.99
N THR A 199 -7.03 28.29 2.88
CA THR A 199 -6.12 28.03 1.76
C THR A 199 -4.64 28.15 2.16
N VAL A 200 -4.31 28.96 3.15
CA VAL A 200 -2.92 29.13 3.63
C VAL A 200 -2.46 27.84 4.32
N ASP A 201 -3.31 27.26 5.17
CA ASP A 201 -2.99 25.99 5.85
C ASP A 201 -2.79 24.87 4.83
N LEU A 202 -3.65 24.79 3.80
CA LEU A 202 -3.49 23.84 2.70
C LEU A 202 -2.12 23.99 2.01
N VAL A 203 -1.73 25.23 1.69
CA VAL A 203 -0.43 25.51 1.07
C VAL A 203 0.71 25.15 2.02
N VAL A 204 0.56 25.40 3.31
CA VAL A 204 1.58 25.03 4.33
C VAL A 204 1.73 23.50 4.42
N VAL A 205 0.64 22.74 4.55
CA VAL A 205 0.67 21.27 4.66
C VAL A 205 1.21 20.64 3.37
N LEU A 206 0.77 21.09 2.21
CA LEU A 206 1.33 20.67 0.91
C LEU A 206 2.80 21.04 0.81
N GLY A 207 3.14 22.28 1.13
CA GLY A 207 4.49 22.80 1.07
C GLY A 207 5.45 22.04 1.99
N THR A 208 5.06 21.78 3.24
CA THR A 208 5.86 21.02 4.19
C THR A 208 6.04 19.55 3.75
N THR A 209 4.97 18.92 3.24
CA THR A 209 5.03 17.53 2.74
C THR A 209 5.97 17.43 1.53
N VAL A 210 5.83 18.34 0.56
CA VAL A 210 6.70 18.38 -0.63
C VAL A 210 8.13 18.77 -0.24
N ALA A 211 8.30 19.79 0.61
CA ALA A 211 9.62 20.20 1.09
C ALA A 211 10.32 19.08 1.85
N PHE A 212 9.61 18.33 2.69
CA PHE A 212 10.14 17.15 3.38
C PHE A 212 10.59 16.07 2.37
N ALA A 213 9.76 15.77 1.37
CA ALA A 213 10.11 14.79 0.35
C ALA A 213 11.36 15.24 -0.44
N VAL A 214 11.40 16.49 -0.90
CA VAL A 214 12.54 17.08 -1.63
C VAL A 214 13.80 17.08 -0.75
N PHE A 215 13.67 17.51 0.50
CA PHE A 215 14.78 17.49 1.47
C PHE A 215 15.36 16.08 1.63
N VAL A 216 14.51 15.08 1.87
CA VAL A 216 14.95 13.69 2.01
C VAL A 216 15.58 13.17 0.71
N ILE A 217 14.96 13.45 -0.46
CA ILE A 217 15.46 13.00 -1.77
C ILE A 217 16.80 13.66 -2.12
N LEU A 218 16.98 14.94 -1.82
CA LEU A 218 18.23 15.67 -2.08
C LEU A 218 19.36 15.28 -1.12
N LEU A 219 19.01 15.06 0.16
CA LEU A 219 20.00 14.61 1.16
C LEU A 219 20.41 13.16 0.96
N ALA A 220 19.55 12.32 0.39
CA ALA A 220 19.84 10.91 0.19
C ALA A 220 21.20 10.65 -0.50
N PRO A 221 21.54 11.30 -1.62
CA PRO A 221 22.84 11.10 -2.26
C PRO A 221 24.03 11.55 -1.41
N THR A 222 23.83 12.57 -0.58
CA THR A 222 24.89 13.11 0.31
C THR A 222 25.10 12.18 1.50
N VAL A 223 24.00 11.73 2.13
CA VAL A 223 24.00 10.74 3.22
C VAL A 223 24.59 9.42 2.73
N VAL A 224 24.17 8.95 1.54
CA VAL A 224 24.70 7.72 0.93
C VAL A 224 26.21 7.84 0.70
N ARG A 225 26.74 8.97 0.23
CA ARG A 225 28.16 9.18 0.00
C ARG A 225 28.97 9.33 1.29
N ALA A 226 28.46 10.12 2.24
CA ALA A 226 29.17 10.39 3.50
C ALA A 226 29.18 9.18 4.45
N LEU A 227 28.02 8.56 4.65
CA LEU A 227 27.88 7.41 5.54
C LEU A 227 28.30 6.09 4.85
N GLY A 228 28.09 5.96 3.54
CA GLY A 228 28.36 4.73 2.81
C GLY A 228 29.81 4.27 2.90
N LYS A 229 30.79 5.18 2.77
CA LYS A 229 32.20 4.83 2.90
C LYS A 229 32.61 4.55 4.35
N PHE A 230 32.08 5.32 5.30
CA PHE A 230 32.49 5.22 6.71
C PHE A 230 31.76 4.11 7.45
N VAL A 231 30.41 4.05 7.33
CA VAL A 231 29.57 3.13 8.11
C VAL A 231 29.67 1.70 7.54
N ILE A 232 29.57 1.53 6.23
CA ILE A 232 29.58 0.19 5.59
C ILE A 232 30.91 -0.52 5.73
N SER A 233 32.05 0.22 5.74
CA SER A 233 33.37 -0.37 5.88
C SER A 233 33.71 -0.77 7.33
N ARG A 234 33.13 -0.09 8.33
CA ARG A 234 33.56 -0.18 9.73
C ARG A 234 32.63 -1.04 10.61
N PHE A 235 31.35 -1.25 10.19
CA PHE A 235 30.37 -1.98 10.99
C PHE A 235 30.11 -3.39 10.45
N SER A 236 29.77 -4.31 11.37
CA SER A 236 29.27 -5.65 11.05
C SER A 236 27.89 -5.57 10.40
N ASN A 237 27.45 -6.64 9.72
CA ASN A 237 26.11 -6.67 9.12
C ASN A 237 25.01 -6.50 10.17
N ASP A 238 25.16 -7.07 11.36
CA ASP A 238 24.18 -6.96 12.45
C ASP A 238 24.04 -5.54 12.97
N SER A 239 25.16 -4.85 13.17
CA SER A 239 25.14 -3.44 13.55
C SER A 239 24.50 -2.54 12.48
N LEU A 240 24.78 -2.80 11.19
CA LEU A 240 24.20 -2.06 10.07
C LEU A 240 22.67 -2.26 9.98
N LEU A 241 22.16 -3.46 10.29
CA LEU A 241 20.73 -3.71 10.35
C LEU A 241 20.07 -2.82 11.43
N GLY A 242 20.65 -2.80 12.63
CA GLY A 242 20.16 -1.94 13.73
C GLY A 242 20.16 -0.45 13.36
N TYR A 243 21.27 0.06 12.77
CA TYR A 243 21.33 1.46 12.31
C TYR A 243 20.37 1.78 11.17
N THR A 244 20.10 0.83 10.29
CA THR A 244 19.12 1.01 9.21
C THR A 244 17.69 1.11 9.74
N LEU A 245 17.34 0.30 10.73
CA LEU A 245 16.05 0.41 11.44
C LEU A 245 15.95 1.68 12.26
N LEU A 246 17.04 2.06 12.97
CA LEU A 246 17.11 3.32 13.70
C LEU A 246 16.90 4.53 12.77
N PHE A 247 17.50 4.51 11.58
CA PHE A 247 17.29 5.54 10.56
C PHE A 247 15.82 5.62 10.12
N CYS A 248 15.16 4.48 9.92
CA CYS A 248 13.73 4.44 9.61
C CYS A 248 12.92 5.11 10.72
N VAL A 249 13.12 4.68 11.97
CA VAL A 249 12.41 5.24 13.14
C VAL A 249 12.68 6.73 13.29
N ALA A 250 13.93 7.17 13.14
CA ALA A 250 14.31 8.58 13.23
C ALA A 250 13.61 9.44 12.16
N LEU A 251 13.57 8.94 10.90
CA LEU A 251 12.93 9.69 9.82
C LEU A 251 11.39 9.70 9.95
N VAL A 252 10.79 8.61 10.42
CA VAL A 252 9.36 8.54 10.75
C VAL A 252 9.02 9.51 11.90
N SER A 253 9.83 9.55 12.95
CA SER A 253 9.66 10.48 14.06
C SER A 253 9.84 11.94 13.62
N PHE A 254 10.80 12.22 12.74
CA PHE A 254 11.01 13.54 12.18
C PHE A 254 9.85 13.97 11.26
N ALA A 255 9.30 13.05 10.45
CA ALA A 255 8.08 13.31 9.69
C ALA A 255 6.91 13.68 10.61
N SER A 256 6.70 12.90 11.69
CA SER A 256 5.67 13.17 12.69
C SER A 256 5.84 14.54 13.35
N PHE A 257 7.08 14.92 13.70
CA PHE A 257 7.39 16.24 14.27
C PHE A 257 7.03 17.40 13.31
N LEU A 258 7.22 17.19 12.00
CA LEU A 258 6.85 18.15 10.97
C LEU A 258 5.37 18.07 10.56
N LYS A 259 4.56 17.27 11.26
CA LYS A 259 3.15 16.98 10.91
C LYS A 259 2.98 16.37 9.51
N VAL A 260 4.03 15.73 9.01
CA VAL A 260 3.98 14.92 7.79
C VAL A 260 3.57 13.50 8.15
N ASN A 261 2.78 12.88 7.29
CA ASN A 261 2.29 11.51 7.52
C ASN A 261 3.45 10.52 7.75
N ILE A 262 3.38 9.76 8.84
CA ILE A 262 4.42 8.81 9.27
C ILE A 262 4.66 7.70 8.25
N ILE A 263 3.63 7.27 7.53
CA ILE A 263 3.69 6.23 6.50
C ILE A 263 4.49 6.73 5.30
N PHE A 264 4.27 7.99 4.91
CA PHE A 264 5.05 8.65 3.88
C PHE A 264 6.52 8.81 4.31
N GLY A 265 6.76 9.14 5.58
CA GLY A 265 8.11 9.17 6.17
C GLY A 265 8.83 7.81 6.06
N ALA A 266 8.13 6.71 6.37
CA ALA A 266 8.67 5.35 6.22
C ALA A 266 9.03 5.00 4.76
N LEU A 267 8.15 5.35 3.81
CA LEU A 267 8.38 5.15 2.38
C LEU A 267 9.64 5.90 1.91
N LEU A 268 9.78 7.17 2.30
CA LEU A 268 10.95 7.98 1.95
C LEU A 268 12.24 7.46 2.60
N ALA A 269 12.18 6.99 3.86
CA ALA A 269 13.31 6.33 4.51
C ALA A 269 13.77 5.11 3.70
N GLY A 270 12.82 4.29 3.24
CA GLY A 270 13.07 3.15 2.37
C GLY A 270 13.70 3.54 1.04
N LEU A 271 13.21 4.61 0.42
CA LEU A 271 13.77 5.15 -0.82
C LEU A 271 15.25 5.57 -0.64
N VAL A 272 15.59 6.21 0.47
CA VAL A 272 16.99 6.57 0.78
C VAL A 272 17.85 5.33 0.90
N VAL A 273 17.43 4.35 1.72
CA VAL A 273 18.15 3.09 1.91
C VAL A 273 18.23 2.30 0.60
N GLY A 274 17.20 2.33 -0.23
CA GLY A 274 17.17 1.72 -1.56
C GLY A 274 18.30 2.17 -2.49
N ARG A 275 18.78 3.42 -2.35
CA ARG A 275 19.87 3.98 -3.15
C ARG A 275 21.27 3.46 -2.81
N PHE A 276 21.42 2.79 -1.67
CA PHE A 276 22.70 2.16 -1.34
C PHE A 276 22.88 0.88 -2.16
N ALA A 277 23.69 0.94 -3.21
CA ALA A 277 24.05 -0.19 -4.05
C ALA A 277 25.36 -0.82 -3.53
N ASN A 278 25.24 -1.71 -2.54
CA ASN A 278 26.36 -2.46 -1.98
C ASN A 278 25.88 -3.81 -1.48
N TYR A 279 26.67 -4.86 -1.67
CA TYR A 279 26.33 -6.24 -1.25
C TYR A 279 25.89 -6.34 0.22
N LYS A 280 26.57 -5.66 1.15
CA LYS A 280 26.18 -5.63 2.56
C LYS A 280 24.77 -5.03 2.74
N MET A 281 24.50 -3.89 2.11
CA MET A 281 23.19 -3.24 2.19
C MET A 281 22.07 -4.06 1.53
N ASP A 282 22.37 -4.76 0.45
CA ASP A 282 21.39 -5.64 -0.18
C ASP A 282 21.03 -6.83 0.71
N THR A 283 21.99 -7.37 1.47
CA THR A 283 21.74 -8.38 2.50
C THR A 283 20.85 -7.82 3.60
N ILE A 284 21.13 -6.62 4.09
CA ILE A 284 20.33 -5.96 5.15
C ILE A 284 18.90 -5.65 4.67
N LYS A 285 18.74 -5.11 3.45
CA LYS A 285 17.42 -4.89 2.84
C LYS A 285 16.62 -6.19 2.77
N LYS A 286 17.26 -7.30 2.34
CA LYS A 286 16.63 -8.62 2.31
C LYS A 286 16.22 -9.10 3.70
N SER A 287 17.08 -8.93 4.71
CA SER A 287 16.77 -9.33 6.09
C SER A 287 15.59 -8.54 6.65
N ILE A 288 15.58 -7.20 6.48
CA ILE A 288 14.48 -6.34 6.92
C ILE A 288 13.19 -6.74 6.19
N SER A 289 13.25 -6.88 4.86
CA SER A 289 12.08 -7.28 4.06
C SER A 289 11.57 -8.67 4.45
N SER A 290 12.46 -9.61 4.79
CA SER A 290 12.05 -10.95 5.24
C SER A 290 11.29 -10.90 6.57
N ILE A 291 11.82 -10.18 7.57
CA ILE A 291 11.12 -10.00 8.86
C ILE A 291 9.78 -9.27 8.65
N ALA A 292 9.76 -8.23 7.82
CA ALA A 292 8.54 -7.52 7.51
C ALA A 292 7.50 -8.46 6.88
N ILE A 293 7.85 -9.14 5.77
CA ILE A 293 6.91 -9.93 4.95
C ILE A 293 6.45 -11.22 5.66
N TRP A 294 7.29 -11.82 6.52
CA TRP A 294 6.97 -13.10 7.14
C TRP A 294 6.43 -13.00 8.56
N PHE A 295 6.50 -11.83 9.20
CA PHE A 295 6.01 -11.64 10.57
C PHE A 295 5.05 -10.44 10.68
N PHE A 296 5.51 -9.22 10.45
CA PHE A 296 4.72 -8.03 10.72
C PHE A 296 3.61 -7.76 9.68
N VAL A 297 3.90 -7.95 8.40
CA VAL A 297 2.96 -7.68 7.31
C VAL A 297 1.77 -8.65 7.32
N PRO A 298 1.94 -9.97 7.54
CA PRO A 298 0.81 -10.88 7.69
C PRO A 298 -0.09 -10.52 8.87
N ILE A 299 0.49 -10.14 10.02
CA ILE A 299 -0.29 -9.66 11.18
C ILE A 299 -1.05 -8.38 10.82
N TYR A 300 -0.39 -7.44 10.13
CA TYR A 300 -1.03 -6.20 9.67
C TYR A 300 -2.27 -6.50 8.79
N PHE A 301 -2.12 -7.32 7.75
CA PHE A 301 -3.25 -7.62 6.86
C PHE A 301 -4.33 -8.47 7.54
N ALA A 302 -3.96 -9.38 8.44
CA ALA A 302 -4.93 -10.08 9.27
C ALA A 302 -5.69 -9.13 10.18
N LEU A 303 -5.04 -8.15 10.81
CA LEU A 303 -5.72 -7.13 11.62
C LEU A 303 -6.62 -6.21 10.77
N VAL A 304 -6.24 -5.90 9.52
CA VAL A 304 -7.15 -5.21 8.59
C VAL A 304 -8.39 -6.07 8.34
N GLY A 305 -8.21 -7.33 7.97
CA GLY A 305 -9.32 -8.27 7.75
C GLY A 305 -10.19 -8.47 8.99
N PHE A 306 -9.57 -8.53 10.17
CA PHE A 306 -10.26 -8.67 11.45
C PHE A 306 -11.22 -7.51 11.77
N LYS A 307 -10.89 -6.30 11.32
CA LYS A 307 -11.76 -5.12 11.48
C LYS A 307 -12.94 -5.08 10.50
N LEU A 308 -12.90 -5.89 9.42
CA LEU A 308 -13.97 -5.88 8.43
C LEU A 308 -15.15 -6.73 8.89
N ASN A 309 -16.34 -6.14 8.90
CA ASN A 309 -17.59 -6.88 9.06
C ASN A 309 -18.34 -6.89 7.72
N LEU A 310 -18.07 -7.92 6.89
CA LEU A 310 -18.67 -8.04 5.56
C LEU A 310 -20.18 -8.26 5.62
N ILE A 311 -20.67 -8.98 6.65
CA ILE A 311 -22.10 -9.31 6.77
C ILE A 311 -22.92 -8.05 7.04
N ALA A 312 -22.41 -7.18 7.92
CA ALA A 312 -23.12 -5.97 8.32
C ALA A 312 -22.91 -4.79 7.34
N HIS A 313 -21.72 -4.72 6.68
CA HIS A 313 -21.27 -3.49 6.01
C HIS A 313 -20.98 -3.66 4.51
N LEU A 314 -21.30 -4.80 3.89
CA LEU A 314 -21.19 -4.94 2.44
C LEU A 314 -22.36 -4.25 1.74
N ASP A 315 -22.08 -3.19 1.00
CA ASP A 315 -22.99 -2.60 0.02
C ASP A 315 -22.64 -3.10 -1.39
N PRO A 316 -23.38 -4.08 -1.95
CA PRO A 316 -23.05 -4.64 -3.26
C PRO A 316 -23.23 -3.63 -4.40
N ILE A 317 -24.16 -2.70 -4.29
CA ILE A 317 -24.42 -1.70 -5.34
C ILE A 317 -23.25 -0.72 -5.38
N LEU A 318 -22.88 -0.18 -4.22
CA LEU A 318 -21.74 0.73 -4.11
C LEU A 318 -20.44 0.05 -4.55
N LEU A 319 -20.21 -1.23 -4.18
CA LEU A 319 -19.07 -2.00 -4.63
C LEU A 319 -19.03 -2.11 -6.16
N ILE A 320 -20.12 -2.51 -6.80
CA ILE A 320 -20.19 -2.69 -8.26
C ILE A 320 -19.96 -1.35 -8.97
N VAL A 321 -20.64 -0.30 -8.53
CA VAL A 321 -20.53 1.05 -9.14
C VAL A 321 -19.12 1.59 -8.99
N PHE A 322 -18.53 1.53 -7.81
CA PHE A 322 -17.17 2.02 -7.57
C PHE A 322 -16.12 1.18 -8.29
N PHE A 323 -16.22 -0.17 -8.24
CA PHE A 323 -15.29 -1.08 -8.91
C PHE A 323 -15.32 -0.89 -10.43
N ILE A 324 -16.51 -0.91 -11.05
CA ILE A 324 -16.65 -0.78 -12.51
C ILE A 324 -16.32 0.64 -12.95
N GLY A 325 -16.88 1.67 -12.32
CA GLY A 325 -16.70 3.06 -12.71
C GLY A 325 -15.24 3.48 -12.64
N SER A 326 -14.59 3.28 -11.50
CA SER A 326 -13.18 3.64 -11.31
C SER A 326 -12.24 2.80 -12.18
N SER A 327 -12.57 1.51 -12.45
CA SER A 327 -11.77 0.66 -13.34
C SER A 327 -11.86 1.07 -14.79
N ILE A 328 -13.06 1.33 -15.31
CA ILE A 328 -13.27 1.79 -16.69
C ILE A 328 -12.50 3.09 -16.93
N ILE A 329 -12.66 4.07 -16.06
CA ILE A 329 -11.99 5.37 -16.20
C ILE A 329 -10.47 5.20 -16.22
N LYS A 330 -9.92 4.41 -15.28
CA LYS A 330 -8.47 4.21 -15.19
C LYS A 330 -7.91 3.42 -16.37
N ILE A 331 -8.55 2.32 -16.73
CA ILE A 331 -8.12 1.51 -17.88
C ILE A 331 -8.17 2.34 -19.16
N THR A 332 -9.26 3.06 -19.39
CA THR A 332 -9.43 3.90 -20.60
C THR A 332 -8.40 5.03 -20.63
N SER A 333 -8.22 5.75 -19.53
CA SER A 333 -7.25 6.86 -19.41
C SER A 333 -5.83 6.41 -19.72
N VAL A 334 -5.38 5.34 -19.08
CA VAL A 334 -4.03 4.79 -19.30
C VAL A 334 -3.88 4.27 -20.71
N SER A 335 -4.89 3.55 -21.23
CA SER A 335 -4.85 2.98 -22.58
C SER A 335 -4.79 4.06 -23.67
N LEU A 336 -5.57 5.12 -23.56
CA LEU A 336 -5.57 6.25 -24.49
C LEU A 336 -4.23 6.97 -24.51
N LEU A 337 -3.66 7.31 -23.35
CA LEU A 337 -2.40 8.03 -23.27
C LEU A 337 -1.20 7.18 -23.70
N SER A 338 -1.19 5.89 -23.37
CA SER A 338 -0.10 4.98 -23.74
C SER A 338 -0.14 4.59 -25.23
N LYS A 339 -1.31 4.69 -25.92
CA LYS A 339 -1.49 4.25 -27.31
C LYS A 339 -0.45 4.84 -28.27
N SER A 340 -0.13 6.12 -28.14
CA SER A 340 0.85 6.78 -29.00
C SER A 340 2.29 6.24 -28.84
N SER A 341 2.55 5.48 -27.79
CA SER A 341 3.85 4.84 -27.52
C SER A 341 3.81 3.31 -27.67
N CYS A 342 2.63 2.74 -27.92
CA CYS A 342 2.41 1.29 -28.04
C CYS A 342 2.15 0.90 -29.49
N LYS A 343 2.66 -0.30 -29.90
CA LYS A 343 2.48 -0.85 -31.25
C LYS A 343 1.02 -1.17 -31.57
N SER A 344 0.23 -1.63 -30.59
CA SER A 344 -1.16 -2.05 -30.77
C SER A 344 -2.08 -1.49 -29.69
N TRP A 345 -3.39 -1.41 -29.96
CA TRP A 345 -4.39 -1.05 -28.95
C TRP A 345 -4.41 -2.05 -27.79
N LEU A 346 -4.29 -3.33 -28.11
CA LEU A 346 -4.32 -4.38 -27.11
C LEU A 346 -3.17 -4.26 -26.11
N HIS A 347 -1.97 -3.86 -26.59
CA HIS A 347 -0.83 -3.59 -25.71
C HIS A 347 -1.04 -2.36 -24.81
N SER A 348 -1.76 -1.36 -25.31
CA SER A 348 -2.15 -0.19 -24.48
C SER A 348 -3.17 -0.57 -23.40
N VAL A 349 -4.11 -1.45 -23.73
CA VAL A 349 -5.09 -2.01 -22.78
C VAL A 349 -4.38 -2.87 -21.71
N ASP A 350 -3.33 -3.62 -22.10
CA ASP A 350 -2.51 -4.37 -21.13
C ASP A 350 -1.93 -3.44 -20.04
N PHE A 351 -1.38 -2.27 -20.46
CA PHE A 351 -0.95 -1.24 -19.49
C PHE A 351 -2.11 -0.73 -18.63
N GLY A 352 -3.27 -0.45 -19.24
CA GLY A 352 -4.45 0.05 -18.53
C GLY A 352 -4.93 -0.91 -17.43
N ILE A 353 -5.07 -2.19 -17.77
CA ILE A 353 -5.54 -3.20 -16.83
C ILE A 353 -4.52 -3.44 -15.71
N VAL A 354 -3.25 -3.50 -16.04
CA VAL A 354 -2.19 -3.72 -15.05
C VAL A 354 -2.06 -2.54 -14.10
N MET A 355 -2.09 -1.32 -14.62
CA MET A 355 -2.06 -0.11 -13.79
C MET A 355 -3.31 0.06 -12.91
N ASN A 356 -4.40 -0.67 -13.18
CA ASN A 356 -5.60 -0.67 -12.35
C ASN A 356 -5.51 -1.61 -11.13
N ALA A 357 -4.49 -2.47 -11.02
CA ALA A 357 -4.31 -3.32 -9.84
C ALA A 357 -3.99 -2.47 -8.60
N ARG A 358 -4.90 -2.44 -7.60
CA ARG A 358 -4.80 -1.56 -6.41
C ARG A 358 -4.17 -2.24 -5.20
N GLY A 359 -4.49 -3.51 -4.98
CA GLY A 359 -3.86 -4.40 -3.99
C GLY A 359 -3.53 -3.79 -2.64
N GLY A 360 -2.34 -4.12 -2.12
CA GLY A 360 -1.89 -3.69 -0.80
C GLY A 360 -1.99 -2.19 -0.53
N PRO A 361 -1.43 -1.30 -1.35
CA PRO A 361 -1.55 0.15 -1.16
C PRO A 361 -3.00 0.67 -1.10
N GLY A 362 -3.91 0.10 -1.92
CA GLY A 362 -5.34 0.45 -1.86
C GLY A 362 -5.99 0.03 -0.53
N ILE A 363 -5.60 -1.13 0.00
CA ILE A 363 -6.06 -1.61 1.30
C ILE A 363 -5.52 -0.74 2.44
N VAL A 364 -4.23 -0.41 2.38
CA VAL A 364 -3.58 0.50 3.35
C VAL A 364 -4.27 1.86 3.36
N LEU A 365 -4.53 2.43 2.18
CA LEU A 365 -5.24 3.69 2.02
C LEU A 365 -6.63 3.64 2.67
N ALA A 366 -7.41 2.62 2.38
CA ALA A 366 -8.74 2.43 2.97
C ALA A 366 -8.67 2.31 4.49
N SER A 367 -7.72 1.52 5.01
CA SER A 367 -7.52 1.34 6.47
C SER A 367 -7.11 2.64 7.16
N LEU A 368 -6.25 3.45 6.55
CA LEU A 368 -5.84 4.74 7.09
C LEU A 368 -6.98 5.76 7.08
N ALA A 369 -7.73 5.82 5.97
CA ALA A 369 -8.89 6.70 5.85
C ALA A 369 -9.97 6.36 6.89
N TYR A 370 -10.20 5.07 7.14
CA TYR A 370 -11.09 4.60 8.20
C TYR A 370 -10.56 4.96 9.60
N SER A 371 -9.29 4.69 9.88
CA SER A 371 -8.66 5.03 11.17
C SER A 371 -8.62 6.53 11.45
N ALA A 372 -8.63 7.36 10.40
CA ALA A 372 -8.72 8.82 10.50
C ALA A 372 -10.17 9.34 10.54
N ASN A 373 -11.18 8.48 10.61
CA ASN A 373 -12.60 8.83 10.55
C ASN A 373 -12.99 9.67 9.31
N ILE A 374 -12.40 9.35 8.15
CA ILE A 374 -12.75 9.97 6.87
C ILE A 374 -13.80 9.15 6.13
N ILE A 375 -13.74 7.82 6.24
CA ILE A 375 -14.71 6.89 5.66
C ILE A 375 -15.31 5.99 6.73
N ASP A 376 -16.49 5.49 6.48
CA ASP A 376 -17.19 4.52 7.32
C ASP A 376 -16.78 3.06 6.98
N GLU A 377 -17.35 2.11 7.73
CA GLU A 377 -17.07 0.68 7.53
C GLU A 377 -17.58 0.16 6.18
N ASN A 378 -18.68 0.69 5.66
CA ASN A 378 -19.21 0.29 4.35
C ASN A 378 -18.19 0.64 3.25
N LEU A 379 -17.67 1.86 3.26
CA LEU A 379 -16.63 2.29 2.32
C LEU A 379 -15.30 1.55 2.52
N LEU A 380 -14.91 1.27 3.76
CA LEU A 380 -13.74 0.45 4.04
C LEU A 380 -13.86 -0.91 3.32
N VAL A 381 -15.00 -1.60 3.49
CA VAL A 381 -15.29 -2.89 2.84
C VAL A 381 -15.24 -2.76 1.31
N VAL A 382 -15.92 -1.76 0.76
CA VAL A 382 -15.96 -1.50 -0.69
C VAL A 382 -14.57 -1.26 -1.27
N LEU A 383 -13.75 -0.42 -0.63
CA LEU A 383 -12.40 -0.10 -1.12
C LEU A 383 -11.46 -1.29 -1.01
N VAL A 384 -11.53 -2.06 0.09
CA VAL A 384 -10.72 -3.27 0.27
C VAL A 384 -11.08 -4.33 -0.77
N LEU A 385 -12.37 -4.61 -0.95
CA LEU A 385 -12.83 -5.58 -1.96
C LEU A 385 -12.48 -5.11 -3.38
N THR A 386 -12.61 -3.82 -3.68
CA THR A 386 -12.19 -3.26 -4.97
C THR A 386 -10.69 -3.48 -5.22
N ALA A 387 -9.85 -3.29 -4.20
CA ALA A 387 -8.41 -3.51 -4.32
C ALA A 387 -8.06 -4.99 -4.58
N ILE A 388 -8.79 -5.91 -3.96
CA ILE A 388 -8.66 -7.36 -4.19
C ILE A 388 -9.11 -7.72 -5.61
N LEU A 389 -10.32 -7.32 -6.01
CA LEU A 389 -10.91 -7.67 -7.31
C LEU A 389 -10.09 -7.13 -8.49
N THR A 390 -9.63 -5.88 -8.42
CA THR A 390 -8.77 -5.29 -9.46
C THR A 390 -7.46 -6.03 -9.62
N SER A 391 -6.87 -6.48 -8.52
CA SER A 391 -5.60 -7.23 -8.51
C SER A 391 -5.78 -8.63 -9.10
N LEU A 392 -6.86 -9.32 -8.75
CA LEU A 392 -7.22 -10.61 -9.35
C LEU A 392 -7.44 -10.48 -10.86
N PHE A 393 -8.20 -9.47 -11.28
CA PHE A 393 -8.48 -9.23 -12.69
C PHE A 393 -7.19 -8.98 -13.49
N ALA A 394 -6.26 -8.17 -12.97
CA ALA A 394 -4.98 -7.91 -13.62
C ALA A 394 -4.14 -9.18 -13.78
N GLY A 395 -4.08 -10.03 -12.75
CA GLY A 395 -3.36 -11.30 -12.78
C GLY A 395 -3.93 -12.28 -13.79
N LEU A 396 -5.26 -12.47 -13.80
CA LEU A 396 -5.96 -13.34 -14.75
C LEU A 396 -5.82 -12.84 -16.19
N TRP A 397 -5.93 -11.53 -16.41
CA TRP A 397 -5.75 -10.93 -17.73
C TRP A 397 -4.37 -11.19 -18.30
N LEU A 398 -3.31 -10.85 -17.57
CA LEU A 398 -1.93 -11.06 -18.01
C LEU A 398 -1.62 -12.53 -18.29
N ARG A 399 -2.10 -13.44 -17.44
CA ARG A 399 -1.94 -14.87 -17.64
C ARG A 399 -2.55 -15.31 -18.98
N ASN A 400 -3.78 -14.89 -19.27
CA ASN A 400 -4.45 -15.21 -20.55
C ASN A 400 -3.71 -14.58 -21.74
N ARG A 401 -3.14 -13.38 -21.56
CA ARG A 401 -2.38 -12.70 -22.63
C ARG A 401 -1.09 -13.44 -22.96
N ILE A 402 -0.33 -13.86 -21.95
CA ILE A 402 0.93 -14.61 -22.15
C ILE A 402 0.67 -15.99 -22.76
N GLN A 403 -0.42 -16.67 -22.40
CA GLN A 403 -0.78 -17.95 -22.99
C GLN A 403 -1.11 -17.85 -24.50
N LYS A 404 -1.67 -16.69 -24.94
CA LYS A 404 -2.01 -16.44 -26.35
C LYS A 404 -0.84 -15.94 -27.19
N ASP A 405 0.04 -15.13 -26.59
CA ASP A 405 1.14 -14.44 -27.26
C ASP A 405 2.40 -14.50 -26.39
N GLY A 406 3.14 -15.63 -26.42
CA GLY A 406 4.29 -15.88 -25.56
C GLY A 406 5.44 -14.85 -25.63
N ASN A 407 5.52 -14.05 -26.68
CA ASN A 407 6.59 -13.06 -26.91
C ASN A 407 6.15 -11.60 -26.71
N LEU A 408 4.97 -11.35 -26.14
CA LEU A 408 4.39 -10.00 -26.13
C LEU A 408 5.12 -9.04 -25.17
N PHE A 409 5.80 -9.55 -24.18
CA PHE A 409 6.44 -8.78 -23.10
C PHE A 409 7.96 -8.97 -23.02
N THR A 410 8.56 -9.70 -23.95
CA THR A 410 10.02 -9.88 -24.05
C THR A 410 10.73 -8.69 -24.70
#